data_ef0447fe1134498042a7de9d975093f3
#
_entry.id   ef0447fe1134498042a7de9d975093f3
#
_cell.length_a   1.000
_cell.length_b   1.000
_cell.length_c   1.000
_cell.angle_alpha   90.00
_cell.angle_beta   90.00
_cell.angle_gamma   90.00
#
_symmetry.space_group_name_H-M   'P 1'
#
loop_
_entity.id
_entity.type
_entity.pdbx_description
1 polymer ?
#
loop_
_entity_poly.entity_id
_entity_poly.type
_entity_poly.pdbx_seq_one_letter_code
_entity_poly.pdbx_strand_id
1 'polypeptide(L)'
;KKIYAFGAYITNANYKLASIANEVVMIPSASASLDLTGYHYSDMYYKGLFDKLGVNMEVVRIGNYKSYGENYTGNEMTPELRSELTRILENRYGKFIEDISKNRKIDKNTLNNDIVNGTDTNLTPFAARDKNLVDKLEQFSDFTKRLNIREDNVADITDYYEKRVKDEKVGNPRNGTIAVIYAEGSIMYDPNGVTEGVITPDNILEKVEKAMQTKNLRGIVLRVNSGGGSALASEVIYQELTKLNIPIYVSMSDTAASGGYYISMAGNKVFANNATITGSIGVVSMIPKFYNAQEKFGVHSNSISKGKYSDINDSFAPLSQESRDKITQSMQETYSEFKSRVSKSRKIDENTLENYAQGKIWLGDEAKNIKLVDGIA
;
A
#
# COMPACT_ATOMS: atom_id res chain seq x y z
N LYS A 1 -20.12 -25.66 -1.34
CA LYS A 1 -18.80 -26.23 -1.64
C LYS A 1 -17.95 -26.23 -0.37
N LYS A 2 -17.10 -27.25 -0.18
CA LYS A 2 -16.17 -27.31 0.94
C LYS A 2 -14.81 -26.77 0.52
N ILE A 3 -14.14 -26.08 1.43
CA ILE A 3 -12.78 -25.59 1.28
C ILE A 3 -11.88 -26.39 2.20
N TYR A 4 -10.75 -26.85 1.71
CA TYR A 4 -9.75 -27.59 2.45
C TYR A 4 -8.42 -26.84 2.33
N ALA A 5 -7.69 -26.74 3.44
CA ALA A 5 -6.33 -26.24 3.47
C ALA A 5 -5.40 -27.38 3.86
N PHE A 6 -4.31 -27.58 3.11
CA PHE A 6 -3.29 -28.59 3.40
C PHE A 6 -1.91 -27.93 3.41
N GLY A 7 -1.10 -28.22 4.41
CA GLY A 7 0.25 -27.67 4.49
C GLY A 7 1.20 -28.45 5.39
N ALA A 8 2.49 -28.22 5.21
CA ALA A 8 3.55 -28.73 6.06
C ALA A 8 4.17 -27.61 6.92
N TYR A 9 4.27 -26.41 6.35
CA TYR A 9 4.76 -25.20 7.03
C TYR A 9 3.77 -24.07 6.79
N ILE A 10 3.17 -23.58 7.86
CA ILE A 10 2.12 -22.58 7.80
C ILE A 10 2.52 -21.40 8.70
N THR A 11 2.61 -20.22 8.12
CA THR A 11 2.93 -18.96 8.82
C THR A 11 1.67 -18.13 9.08
N ASN A 12 1.81 -17.00 9.79
CA ASN A 12 0.72 -16.04 10.03
C ASN A 12 -0.10 -15.73 8.76
N ALA A 13 0.56 -15.39 7.65
CA ALA A 13 -0.10 -14.99 6.41
C ALA A 13 -0.91 -16.14 5.80
N ASN A 14 -0.30 -17.32 5.71
CA ASN A 14 -0.94 -18.51 5.17
C ASN A 14 -2.05 -19.01 6.08
N TYR A 15 -1.86 -18.92 7.40
CA TYR A 15 -2.86 -19.40 8.35
C TYR A 15 -4.12 -18.51 8.37
N LYS A 16 -3.96 -17.22 8.20
CA LYS A 16 -5.13 -16.33 8.05
C LYS A 16 -6.06 -16.81 6.93
N LEU A 17 -5.47 -17.20 5.78
CA LEU A 17 -6.23 -17.76 4.66
C LEU A 17 -6.72 -19.18 4.98
N ALA A 18 -5.86 -20.05 5.52
CA ALA A 18 -6.22 -21.43 5.84
C ALA A 18 -7.33 -21.52 6.88
N SER A 19 -7.41 -20.56 7.81
CA SER A 19 -8.41 -20.56 8.89
C SER A 19 -9.86 -20.51 8.40
N ILE A 20 -10.12 -19.98 7.18
CA ILE A 20 -11.46 -19.98 6.58
C ILE A 20 -11.90 -21.33 6.01
N ALA A 21 -10.97 -22.29 5.91
CA ALA A 21 -11.27 -23.61 5.40
C ALA A 21 -12.23 -24.38 6.32
N ASN A 22 -13.03 -25.24 5.73
CA ASN A 22 -13.87 -26.17 6.50
C ASN A 22 -13.03 -27.20 7.25
N GLU A 23 -11.83 -27.45 6.76
CA GLU A 23 -10.86 -28.38 7.37
C GLU A 23 -9.44 -27.95 7.04
N VAL A 24 -8.63 -27.75 8.06
CA VAL A 24 -7.19 -27.48 7.96
C VAL A 24 -6.44 -28.78 8.28
N VAL A 25 -5.61 -29.23 7.37
CA VAL A 25 -4.87 -30.49 7.46
C VAL A 25 -3.37 -30.22 7.40
N MET A 26 -2.62 -30.87 8.28
CA MET A 26 -1.15 -30.84 8.24
C MET A 26 -0.57 -32.25 8.16
N ILE A 27 0.65 -32.34 7.64
CA ILE A 27 1.37 -33.62 7.65
C ILE A 27 1.76 -34.00 9.09
N PRO A 28 1.67 -35.29 9.51
CA PRO A 28 2.00 -35.75 10.84
C PRO A 28 3.52 -35.91 11.01
N SER A 29 4.25 -34.79 11.03
CA SER A 29 5.71 -34.77 11.17
C SER A 29 6.15 -33.75 12.19
N ALA A 30 7.09 -34.08 13.05
CA ALA A 30 7.70 -33.12 13.98
C ALA A 30 8.53 -32.02 13.26
N SER A 31 8.87 -32.24 12.00
CA SER A 31 9.56 -31.25 11.15
C SER A 31 8.61 -30.29 10.45
N ALA A 32 7.31 -30.53 10.52
CA ALA A 32 6.28 -29.60 10.05
C ALA A 32 5.90 -28.65 11.18
N SER A 33 5.51 -27.44 10.83
CA SER A 33 5.14 -26.44 11.85
C SER A 33 4.03 -25.50 11.43
N LEU A 34 3.24 -25.12 12.42
CA LEU A 34 2.38 -23.94 12.39
C LEU A 34 3.03 -22.84 13.23
N ASP A 35 3.32 -21.70 12.61
CA ASP A 35 4.11 -20.64 13.22
C ASP A 35 3.31 -19.33 13.27
N LEU A 36 2.73 -19.04 14.45
CA LEU A 36 1.98 -17.84 14.74
C LEU A 36 2.81 -16.91 15.63
N THR A 37 3.69 -16.12 15.02
CA THR A 37 4.66 -15.26 15.72
C THR A 37 4.16 -13.86 16.02
N GLY A 38 2.95 -13.51 15.56
CA GLY A 38 2.45 -12.14 15.62
C GLY A 38 3.07 -11.25 14.53
N TYR A 39 3.04 -9.93 14.74
CA TYR A 39 3.47 -8.94 13.76
C TYR A 39 4.68 -8.16 14.26
N HIS A 40 5.62 -7.93 13.38
CA HIS A 40 6.83 -7.17 13.62
C HIS A 40 7.04 -6.15 12.49
N TYR A 41 7.53 -4.96 12.84
CA TYR A 41 7.97 -3.94 11.90
C TYR A 41 9.37 -3.45 12.31
N SER A 42 10.26 -3.35 11.34
CA SER A 42 11.58 -2.73 11.52
C SER A 42 11.90 -1.84 10.33
N ASP A 43 12.64 -0.77 10.57
CA ASP A 43 13.17 0.10 9.54
C ASP A 43 14.64 0.40 9.80
N MET A 44 15.37 0.73 8.73
CA MET A 44 16.79 1.07 8.81
C MET A 44 16.98 2.57 8.68
N TYR A 45 17.88 3.13 9.51
CA TYR A 45 18.23 4.55 9.54
C TYR A 45 19.64 4.75 8.99
N TYR A 46 19.76 5.58 7.98
CA TYR A 46 20.97 5.75 7.17
C TYR A 46 21.73 7.04 7.46
N LYS A 47 21.22 7.92 8.36
CA LYS A 47 21.86 9.19 8.67
C LYS A 47 23.34 9.03 9.01
N GLY A 48 23.68 8.10 9.90
CA GLY A 48 25.07 7.86 10.30
C GLY A 48 25.97 7.39 9.14
N LEU A 49 25.44 6.64 8.18
CA LEU A 49 26.16 6.27 6.95
C LEU A 49 26.38 7.50 6.06
N PHE A 50 25.35 8.29 5.86
CA PHE A 50 25.42 9.49 5.03
C PHE A 50 26.36 10.53 5.62
N ASP A 51 26.36 10.74 6.95
CA ASP A 51 27.33 11.59 7.64
C ASP A 51 28.79 11.13 7.39
N LYS A 52 29.02 9.80 7.44
CA LYS A 52 30.35 9.23 7.13
C LYS A 52 30.77 9.43 5.65
N LEU A 53 29.81 9.40 4.75
CA LEU A 53 30.06 9.63 3.31
C LEU A 53 30.09 11.13 2.95
N GLY A 54 29.72 12.01 3.85
CA GLY A 54 29.61 13.45 3.58
C GLY A 54 28.39 13.81 2.74
N VAL A 55 27.35 12.99 2.78
CA VAL A 55 26.08 13.25 2.10
C VAL A 55 25.09 13.84 3.11
N ASN A 56 24.58 15.03 2.82
CA ASN A 56 23.53 15.65 3.62
C ASN A 56 22.20 15.48 2.89
N MET A 57 21.21 14.88 3.54
CA MET A 57 19.87 14.79 3.00
C MET A 57 19.04 15.96 3.56
N GLU A 58 18.75 16.93 2.71
CA GLU A 58 17.83 18.02 3.03
C GLU A 58 16.40 17.56 2.81
N VAL A 59 15.63 17.48 3.90
CA VAL A 59 14.21 17.12 3.86
C VAL A 59 13.37 18.34 4.22
N VAL A 60 12.52 18.74 3.28
CA VAL A 60 11.48 19.76 3.52
C VAL A 60 10.14 19.03 3.46
N ARG A 61 9.29 19.22 4.46
CA ARG A 61 7.98 18.54 4.52
C ARG A 61 6.89 19.48 5.00
N ILE A 62 5.69 19.26 4.48
CA ILE A 62 4.45 19.88 4.94
C ILE A 62 3.56 18.76 5.50
N GLY A 63 3.30 18.86 6.80
CA GLY A 63 2.58 17.85 7.59
C GLY A 63 3.48 17.11 8.58
N ASN A 64 3.09 17.11 9.86
CA ASN A 64 3.86 16.56 10.96
C ASN A 64 4.06 15.04 10.89
N TYR A 65 3.13 14.35 10.19
CA TYR A 65 3.14 12.90 10.01
C TYR A 65 3.68 12.48 8.63
N LYS A 66 4.18 13.43 7.81
CA LYS A 66 4.82 13.11 6.54
C LYS A 66 6.24 12.63 6.78
N SER A 67 6.38 11.39 7.24
CA SER A 67 7.63 10.79 7.73
C SER A 67 8.58 10.31 6.62
N TYR A 68 8.18 10.36 5.36
CA TYR A 68 9.05 9.97 4.26
C TYR A 68 10.36 10.77 4.27
N GLY A 69 11.48 10.06 4.30
CA GLY A 69 12.82 10.65 4.41
C GLY A 69 13.38 10.75 5.84
N GLU A 70 12.64 10.42 6.89
CA GLU A 70 13.14 10.43 8.27
C GLU A 70 14.32 9.49 8.48
N ASN A 71 14.32 8.34 7.80
CA ASN A 71 15.39 7.35 7.86
C ASN A 71 16.75 7.85 7.27
N TYR A 72 16.74 8.96 6.55
CA TYR A 72 17.96 9.59 6.03
C TYR A 72 18.42 10.77 6.89
N THR A 73 17.55 11.32 7.74
CA THR A 73 17.82 12.52 8.55
C THR A 73 17.86 12.25 10.05
N GLY A 74 17.35 11.09 10.50
CA GLY A 74 17.35 10.63 11.87
C GLY A 74 18.10 9.32 12.06
N ASN A 75 18.28 8.92 13.33
CA ASN A 75 18.83 7.61 13.71
C ASN A 75 17.77 6.69 14.33
N GLU A 76 16.56 7.21 14.54
CA GLU A 76 15.43 6.48 15.12
C GLU A 76 14.10 7.09 14.66
N MET A 77 13.00 6.38 14.87
CA MET A 77 11.67 6.86 14.56
C MET A 77 11.29 8.07 15.40
N THR A 78 10.71 9.08 14.75
CA THR A 78 10.04 10.15 15.50
C THR A 78 8.85 9.60 16.31
N PRO A 79 8.42 10.30 17.38
CA PRO A 79 7.23 9.92 18.16
C PRO A 79 5.99 9.79 17.28
N GLU A 80 5.81 10.68 16.29
CA GLU A 80 4.70 10.70 15.34
C GLU A 80 4.69 9.44 14.47
N LEU A 81 5.84 9.11 13.84
CA LEU A 81 5.96 7.91 13.02
C LEU A 81 5.74 6.65 13.86
N ARG A 82 6.36 6.58 15.05
CA ARG A 82 6.19 5.46 15.97
C ARG A 82 4.72 5.25 16.34
N SER A 83 4.03 6.34 16.68
CA SER A 83 2.60 6.30 17.03
C SER A 83 1.74 5.77 15.89
N GLU A 84 1.98 6.27 14.66
CA GLU A 84 1.25 5.83 13.46
C GLU A 84 1.49 4.34 13.15
N LEU A 85 2.74 3.91 13.15
CA LEU A 85 3.10 2.52 12.86
C LEU A 85 2.59 1.55 13.93
N THR A 86 2.66 1.95 15.22
CA THR A 86 2.10 1.15 16.32
C THR A 86 0.60 0.98 16.14
N ARG A 87 -0.14 2.06 15.88
CA ARG A 87 -1.59 2.01 15.65
C ARG A 87 -1.96 1.09 14.49
N ILE A 88 -1.24 1.17 13.37
CA ILE A 88 -1.47 0.32 12.20
C ILE A 88 -1.17 -1.14 12.52
N LEU A 89 -0.05 -1.41 13.19
CA LEU A 89 0.34 -2.77 13.58
C LEU A 89 -0.70 -3.38 14.52
N GLU A 90 -1.10 -2.66 15.55
CA GLU A 90 -2.10 -3.10 16.52
C GLU A 90 -3.47 -3.36 15.86
N ASN A 91 -3.90 -2.47 14.96
CA ASN A 91 -5.16 -2.67 14.23
C ASN A 91 -5.10 -3.92 13.34
N ARG A 92 -4.03 -4.08 12.55
CA ARG A 92 -3.86 -5.25 11.69
C ARG A 92 -3.75 -6.55 12.49
N TYR A 93 -3.01 -6.52 13.58
CA TYR A 93 -2.87 -7.66 14.48
C TYR A 93 -4.21 -7.99 15.16
N GLY A 94 -4.93 -7.00 15.65
CA GLY A 94 -6.25 -7.19 16.24
C GLY A 94 -7.25 -7.86 15.30
N LYS A 95 -7.24 -7.46 14.01
CA LYS A 95 -8.05 -8.11 12.96
C LYS A 95 -7.60 -9.53 12.65
N PHE A 96 -6.30 -9.77 12.65
CA PHE A 96 -5.76 -11.13 12.49
C PHE A 96 -6.27 -12.06 13.59
N ILE A 97 -6.20 -11.63 14.85
CA ILE A 97 -6.72 -12.39 16.00
C ILE A 97 -8.25 -12.60 15.89
N GLU A 98 -8.99 -11.55 15.53
CA GLU A 98 -10.44 -11.62 15.38
C GLU A 98 -10.87 -12.62 14.30
N ASP A 99 -10.24 -12.56 13.13
CA ASP A 99 -10.54 -13.45 12.01
C ASP A 99 -10.27 -14.91 12.38
N ILE A 100 -9.11 -15.22 12.97
CA ILE A 100 -8.77 -16.59 13.37
C ILE A 100 -9.70 -17.09 14.49
N SER A 101 -9.89 -16.28 15.53
CA SER A 101 -10.79 -16.60 16.65
C SER A 101 -12.18 -16.97 16.12
N LYS A 102 -12.74 -16.16 15.25
CA LYS A 102 -14.05 -16.41 14.63
C LYS A 102 -14.07 -17.66 13.76
N ASN A 103 -13.07 -17.81 12.87
CA ASN A 103 -13.03 -18.90 11.91
C ASN A 103 -12.78 -20.25 12.57
N ARG A 104 -11.93 -20.28 13.61
CA ARG A 104 -11.55 -21.50 14.33
C ARG A 104 -12.36 -21.74 15.60
N LYS A 105 -13.23 -20.78 15.98
CA LYS A 105 -14.03 -20.83 17.21
C LYS A 105 -13.17 -20.97 18.48
N ILE A 106 -12.03 -20.31 18.49
CA ILE A 106 -11.11 -20.24 19.62
C ILE A 106 -11.39 -18.93 20.37
N ASP A 107 -11.32 -18.96 21.69
CA ASP A 107 -11.46 -17.73 22.49
C ASP A 107 -10.39 -16.70 22.09
N LYS A 108 -10.82 -15.47 21.86
CA LYS A 108 -9.96 -14.39 21.34
C LYS A 108 -8.82 -14.06 22.31
N ASN A 109 -9.09 -14.05 23.61
CA ASN A 109 -8.09 -13.70 24.60
C ASN A 109 -7.07 -14.84 24.75
N THR A 110 -7.53 -16.09 24.73
CA THR A 110 -6.65 -17.26 24.74
C THR A 110 -5.69 -17.24 23.54
N LEU A 111 -6.21 -17.08 22.32
CA LEU A 111 -5.40 -17.02 21.12
C LEU A 111 -4.39 -15.86 21.16
N ASN A 112 -4.85 -14.67 21.59
CA ASN A 112 -3.96 -13.51 21.72
C ASN A 112 -2.84 -13.75 22.72
N ASN A 113 -3.18 -14.29 23.90
CA ASN A 113 -2.19 -14.57 24.96
C ASN A 113 -1.18 -15.63 24.50
N ASP A 114 -1.63 -16.66 23.82
CA ASP A 114 -0.77 -17.73 23.30
C ASP A 114 0.24 -17.18 22.30
N ILE A 115 -0.18 -16.31 21.37
CA ILE A 115 0.71 -15.69 20.40
C ILE A 115 1.67 -14.70 21.08
N VAL A 116 1.17 -13.81 21.95
CA VAL A 116 1.99 -12.79 22.62
C VAL A 116 3.05 -13.42 23.54
N ASN A 117 2.69 -14.53 24.21
CA ASN A 117 3.62 -15.27 25.05
C ASN A 117 4.51 -16.27 24.27
N GLY A 118 4.35 -16.37 22.96
CA GLY A 118 5.14 -17.24 22.11
C GLY A 118 4.79 -18.73 22.19
N THR A 119 3.68 -19.10 22.85
CA THR A 119 3.26 -20.49 22.97
C THR A 119 2.70 -21.09 21.67
N ASP A 120 2.34 -20.20 20.70
CA ASP A 120 1.91 -20.60 19.35
C ASP A 120 3.01 -20.41 18.29
N THR A 121 4.24 -20.16 18.74
CA THR A 121 5.40 -20.10 17.87
C THR A 121 5.94 -21.50 17.61
N ASN A 122 6.15 -21.82 16.34
CA ASN A 122 6.71 -23.09 15.88
C ASN A 122 6.02 -24.34 16.47
N LEU A 123 4.68 -24.32 16.49
CA LEU A 123 3.89 -25.47 16.95
C LEU A 123 4.08 -26.67 16.03
N THR A 124 4.33 -27.84 16.62
CA THR A 124 4.21 -29.09 15.86
C THR A 124 2.74 -29.28 15.43
N PRO A 125 2.47 -30.01 14.34
CA PRO A 125 1.09 -30.31 13.91
C PRO A 125 0.24 -30.94 15.00
N PHE A 126 0.85 -31.75 15.87
CA PHE A 126 0.16 -32.39 17.01
C PHE A 126 -0.30 -31.34 18.03
N ALA A 127 0.58 -30.43 18.44
CA ALA A 127 0.24 -29.34 19.35
C ALA A 127 -0.78 -28.36 18.73
N ALA A 128 -0.65 -28.07 17.45
CA ALA A 128 -1.60 -27.24 16.73
C ALA A 128 -3.01 -27.85 16.65
N ARG A 129 -3.09 -29.18 16.48
CA ARG A 129 -4.37 -29.89 16.53
C ARG A 129 -4.98 -29.85 17.93
N ASP A 130 -4.18 -30.09 18.97
CA ASP A 130 -4.66 -30.08 20.35
C ASP A 130 -5.16 -28.71 20.78
N LYS A 131 -4.71 -27.63 20.14
CA LYS A 131 -5.19 -26.25 20.27
C LYS A 131 -6.36 -25.89 19.31
N ASN A 132 -6.88 -26.83 18.53
CA ASN A 132 -7.92 -26.62 17.52
C ASN A 132 -7.53 -25.65 16.39
N LEU A 133 -6.24 -25.43 16.19
CA LEU A 133 -5.73 -24.65 15.07
C LEU A 133 -5.65 -25.51 13.79
N VAL A 134 -5.55 -26.81 13.92
CA VAL A 134 -5.54 -27.82 12.84
C VAL A 134 -6.60 -28.88 13.12
N ASP A 135 -7.31 -29.35 12.11
CA ASP A 135 -8.40 -30.31 12.27
C ASP A 135 -7.90 -31.77 12.14
N LYS A 136 -6.97 -32.01 11.20
CA LYS A 136 -6.49 -33.35 10.91
C LYS A 136 -4.99 -33.39 10.61
N LEU A 137 -4.42 -34.55 10.88
CA LEU A 137 -3.05 -34.89 10.54
C LEU A 137 -3.06 -36.04 9.55
N GLU A 138 -2.69 -35.79 8.31
CA GLU A 138 -2.69 -36.76 7.23
C GLU A 138 -1.49 -36.54 6.31
N GLN A 139 -0.97 -37.64 5.72
CA GLN A 139 -0.07 -37.50 4.57
C GLN A 139 -0.85 -37.01 3.35
N PHE A 140 -0.19 -36.31 2.44
CA PHE A 140 -0.85 -35.77 1.25
C PHE A 140 -1.56 -36.85 0.40
N SER A 141 -0.95 -38.02 0.31
CA SER A 141 -1.52 -39.17 -0.40
C SER A 141 -2.81 -39.69 0.24
N ASP A 142 -2.91 -39.67 1.56
CA ASP A 142 -4.11 -40.11 2.28
C ASP A 142 -5.22 -39.04 2.19
N PHE A 143 -4.83 -37.77 2.30
CA PHE A 143 -5.72 -36.62 2.08
C PHE A 143 -6.36 -36.66 0.68
N THR A 144 -5.55 -36.86 -0.38
CA THR A 144 -6.06 -36.92 -1.76
C THR A 144 -6.95 -38.13 -1.99
N LYS A 145 -6.58 -39.29 -1.44
CA LYS A 145 -7.44 -40.51 -1.49
C LYS A 145 -8.77 -40.29 -0.80
N ARG A 146 -8.76 -39.71 0.42
CA ARG A 146 -9.99 -39.46 1.19
C ARG A 146 -10.95 -38.51 0.45
N LEU A 147 -10.43 -37.53 -0.26
CA LEU A 147 -11.21 -36.57 -1.03
C LEU A 147 -11.50 -37.03 -2.48
N ASN A 148 -11.02 -38.22 -2.87
CA ASN A 148 -11.11 -38.73 -4.24
C ASN A 148 -10.52 -37.75 -5.27
N ILE A 149 -9.39 -37.09 -4.89
CA ILE A 149 -8.66 -36.20 -5.78
C ILE A 149 -7.78 -37.03 -6.70
N ARG A 150 -7.99 -36.89 -8.02
CA ARG A 150 -7.21 -37.54 -9.08
C ARG A 150 -6.83 -36.50 -10.11
N GLU A 151 -5.77 -36.73 -10.86
CA GLU A 151 -5.28 -35.81 -11.88
C GLU A 151 -6.37 -35.41 -12.91
N ASP A 152 -7.26 -36.35 -13.23
CA ASP A 152 -8.34 -36.14 -14.19
C ASP A 152 -9.50 -35.29 -13.65
N ASN A 153 -9.56 -35.03 -12.33
CA ASN A 153 -10.63 -34.24 -11.71
C ASN A 153 -10.12 -32.99 -10.97
N VAL A 154 -8.87 -32.63 -11.22
CA VAL A 154 -8.24 -31.41 -10.66
C VAL A 154 -8.07 -30.38 -11.76
N ALA A 155 -8.34 -29.14 -11.44
CA ALA A 155 -8.01 -27.99 -12.28
C ALA A 155 -7.25 -26.96 -11.46
N ASP A 156 -6.23 -26.36 -12.05
CA ASP A 156 -5.61 -25.18 -11.47
C ASP A 156 -6.61 -24.03 -11.34
N ILE A 157 -6.40 -23.18 -10.34
CA ILE A 157 -7.33 -22.06 -10.10
C ILE A 157 -7.39 -21.11 -11.29
N THR A 158 -6.26 -20.92 -11.99
CA THR A 158 -6.18 -20.05 -13.16
C THR A 158 -6.98 -20.64 -14.31
N ASP A 159 -6.78 -21.92 -14.61
CA ASP A 159 -7.52 -22.64 -15.66
C ASP A 159 -9.03 -22.68 -15.36
N TYR A 160 -9.39 -22.91 -14.11
CA TYR A 160 -10.78 -22.87 -13.66
C TYR A 160 -11.39 -21.49 -13.84
N TYR A 161 -10.66 -20.42 -13.47
CA TYR A 161 -11.11 -19.05 -13.63
C TYR A 161 -11.29 -18.67 -15.10
N GLU A 162 -10.28 -18.95 -15.93
CA GLU A 162 -10.36 -18.68 -17.37
C GLU A 162 -11.54 -19.39 -18.04
N LYS A 163 -11.77 -20.65 -17.67
CA LYS A 163 -12.91 -21.40 -18.18
C LYS A 163 -14.23 -20.78 -17.72
N ARG A 164 -14.36 -20.40 -16.45
CA ARG A 164 -15.57 -19.74 -15.95
C ARG A 164 -15.84 -18.41 -16.63
N VAL A 165 -14.82 -17.60 -16.82
CA VAL A 165 -14.94 -16.30 -17.53
C VAL A 165 -15.45 -16.53 -18.97
N LYS A 166 -14.99 -17.58 -19.65
CA LYS A 166 -15.46 -17.95 -20.99
C LYS A 166 -16.90 -18.49 -20.97
N ASP A 167 -17.22 -19.36 -20.02
CA ASP A 167 -18.51 -20.04 -19.94
C ASP A 167 -19.64 -19.11 -19.45
N GLU A 168 -19.37 -18.24 -18.52
CA GLU A 168 -20.35 -17.30 -17.93
C GLU A 168 -20.69 -16.15 -18.87
N LYS A 169 -20.06 -16.06 -20.07
CA LYS A 169 -20.22 -14.92 -20.99
C LYS A 169 -20.23 -13.62 -20.16
N VAL A 170 -19.14 -13.36 -19.46
CA VAL A 170 -19.01 -12.17 -18.63
C VAL A 170 -19.26 -10.95 -19.51
N GLY A 171 -20.42 -10.33 -19.29
CA GLY A 171 -20.89 -9.20 -20.04
C GLY A 171 -21.80 -9.60 -21.22
N ASN A 172 -23.12 -9.55 -21.00
CA ASN A 172 -24.01 -9.39 -22.14
C ASN A 172 -23.66 -8.01 -22.75
N PRO A 173 -23.14 -7.97 -24.02
CA PRO A 173 -22.78 -6.70 -24.65
C PRO A 173 -23.93 -5.69 -24.73
N ARG A 174 -25.16 -6.17 -24.57
CA ARG A 174 -26.36 -5.32 -24.48
C ARG A 174 -26.42 -4.50 -23.18
N ASN A 175 -25.79 -4.95 -22.09
CA ASN A 175 -25.82 -4.26 -20.81
C ASN A 175 -24.68 -3.23 -20.66
N GLY A 176 -23.76 -3.17 -21.61
CA GLY A 176 -22.61 -2.27 -21.61
C GLY A 176 -21.35 -2.90 -21.07
N THR A 177 -20.25 -2.18 -21.19
CA THR A 177 -18.89 -2.61 -20.82
C THR A 177 -18.36 -1.71 -19.71
N ILE A 178 -17.62 -2.28 -18.77
CA ILE A 178 -16.83 -1.55 -17.76
C ILE A 178 -15.36 -1.77 -18.08
N ALA A 179 -14.60 -0.71 -18.20
CA ALA A 179 -13.15 -0.79 -18.34
C ALA A 179 -12.48 -0.81 -16.96
N VAL A 180 -11.50 -1.67 -16.78
CA VAL A 180 -10.65 -1.68 -15.58
C VAL A 180 -9.28 -1.16 -15.98
N ILE A 181 -8.86 -0.05 -15.35
CA ILE A 181 -7.55 0.57 -15.58
C ILE A 181 -6.71 0.39 -14.32
N TYR A 182 -5.59 -0.27 -14.46
CA TYR A 182 -4.64 -0.49 -13.36
C TYR A 182 -3.64 0.66 -13.28
N ALA A 183 -3.57 1.28 -12.09
CA ALA A 183 -2.59 2.28 -11.70
C ALA A 183 -1.73 1.70 -10.57
N GLU A 184 -0.66 1.02 -10.94
CA GLU A 184 0.19 0.24 -10.03
C GLU A 184 1.64 0.74 -10.08
N GLY A 185 2.25 0.98 -8.92
CA GLY A 185 3.63 1.41 -8.76
C GLY A 185 3.79 2.87 -8.35
N SER A 186 4.99 3.42 -8.57
CA SER A 186 5.33 4.80 -8.22
C SER A 186 4.82 5.78 -9.27
N ILE A 187 4.28 6.93 -8.84
CA ILE A 187 3.82 7.98 -9.76
C ILE A 187 5.01 8.85 -10.13
N MET A 188 5.29 8.93 -11.43
CA MET A 188 6.43 9.69 -11.99
C MET A 188 5.96 10.56 -13.16
N TYR A 189 6.55 11.76 -13.30
CA TYR A 189 6.28 12.62 -14.45
C TYR A 189 7.15 12.22 -15.64
N ASP A 190 8.44 12.06 -15.38
CA ASP A 190 9.42 11.54 -16.33
C ASP A 190 10.15 10.35 -15.67
N PRO A 191 9.91 9.12 -16.13
CA PRO A 191 10.48 7.93 -15.53
C PRO A 191 11.92 7.63 -16.00
N ASN A 192 12.55 8.50 -16.83
CA ASN A 192 13.92 8.31 -17.32
C ASN A 192 14.18 6.90 -17.89
N GLY A 193 13.23 6.39 -18.69
CA GLY A 193 13.32 5.06 -19.33
C GLY A 193 12.85 3.88 -18.46
N VAL A 194 12.43 4.10 -17.23
CA VAL A 194 11.77 3.06 -16.40
C VAL A 194 10.35 2.85 -16.95
N THR A 195 10.03 1.62 -17.36
CA THR A 195 8.73 1.29 -17.97
C THR A 195 7.85 0.41 -17.10
N GLU A 196 8.42 -0.30 -16.13
CA GLU A 196 7.71 -1.20 -15.26
C GLU A 196 7.56 -0.64 -13.83
N GLY A 197 6.45 -0.93 -13.18
CA GLY A 197 6.19 -0.47 -11.81
C GLY A 197 6.02 1.03 -11.66
N VAL A 198 5.72 1.75 -12.75
CA VAL A 198 5.52 3.20 -12.76
C VAL A 198 4.17 3.60 -13.34
N ILE A 199 3.62 4.66 -12.78
CA ILE A 199 2.42 5.34 -13.23
C ILE A 199 2.86 6.69 -13.78
N THR A 200 2.63 6.94 -15.07
CA THR A 200 2.86 8.24 -15.68
C THR A 200 1.57 8.82 -16.25
N PRO A 201 1.46 10.14 -16.43
CA PRO A 201 0.32 10.72 -17.14
C PRO A 201 0.07 10.02 -18.47
N ASP A 202 1.11 9.85 -19.29
CA ASP A 202 1.00 9.26 -20.61
C ASP A 202 0.46 7.83 -20.57
N ASN A 203 0.99 6.96 -19.70
CA ASN A 203 0.55 5.58 -19.66
C ASN A 203 -0.88 5.40 -19.11
N ILE A 204 -1.35 6.30 -18.24
CA ILE A 204 -2.75 6.29 -17.78
C ILE A 204 -3.66 6.83 -18.87
N LEU A 205 -3.28 7.91 -19.54
CA LEU A 205 -4.09 8.52 -20.58
C LEU A 205 -4.23 7.62 -21.80
N GLU A 206 -3.17 6.92 -22.21
CA GLU A 206 -3.23 5.89 -23.27
C GLU A 206 -4.26 4.80 -22.94
N LYS A 207 -4.22 4.30 -21.68
CA LYS A 207 -5.20 3.30 -21.21
C LYS A 207 -6.64 3.85 -21.20
N VAL A 208 -6.80 5.12 -20.82
CA VAL A 208 -8.11 5.82 -20.85
C VAL A 208 -8.61 5.95 -22.28
N GLU A 209 -7.78 6.44 -23.20
CA GLU A 209 -8.13 6.59 -24.61
C GLU A 209 -8.57 5.25 -25.21
N LYS A 210 -7.82 4.18 -24.96
CA LYS A 210 -8.15 2.83 -25.39
C LYS A 210 -9.49 2.36 -24.80
N ALA A 211 -9.75 2.64 -23.52
CA ALA A 211 -11.02 2.34 -22.88
C ALA A 211 -12.18 3.10 -23.53
N MET A 212 -12.00 4.40 -23.80
CA MET A 212 -13.03 5.26 -24.43
C MET A 212 -13.43 4.82 -25.85
N GLN A 213 -12.57 4.08 -26.54
CA GLN A 213 -12.89 3.48 -27.86
C GLN A 213 -13.78 2.21 -27.74
N THR A 214 -14.00 1.72 -26.52
CA THR A 214 -14.78 0.49 -26.31
C THR A 214 -16.28 0.75 -26.55
N LYS A 215 -16.92 -0.09 -27.36
CA LYS A 215 -18.37 0.01 -27.62
C LYS A 215 -19.18 -0.18 -26.34
N ASN A 216 -20.18 0.66 -26.16
CA ASN A 216 -21.09 0.63 -25.02
C ASN A 216 -20.38 0.74 -23.66
N LEU A 217 -19.29 1.47 -23.58
CA LEU A 217 -18.60 1.76 -22.30
C LEU A 217 -19.58 2.48 -21.36
N ARG A 218 -19.72 1.96 -20.13
CA ARG A 218 -20.64 2.49 -19.10
C ARG A 218 -19.90 3.15 -17.94
N GLY A 219 -18.64 2.81 -17.75
CA GLY A 219 -17.84 3.35 -16.67
C GLY A 219 -16.43 2.78 -16.67
N ILE A 220 -15.60 3.38 -15.82
CA ILE A 220 -14.23 2.96 -15.58
C ILE A 220 -14.09 2.58 -14.12
N VAL A 221 -13.43 1.47 -13.86
CA VAL A 221 -12.86 1.14 -12.54
C VAL A 221 -11.38 1.47 -12.59
N LEU A 222 -10.97 2.47 -11.82
CA LEU A 222 -9.55 2.78 -11.61
C LEU A 222 -9.06 1.95 -10.42
N ARG A 223 -8.27 0.92 -10.69
CA ARG A 223 -7.67 0.07 -9.67
C ARG A 223 -6.32 0.64 -9.26
N VAL A 224 -6.21 1.14 -8.01
CA VAL A 224 -5.02 1.85 -7.53
C VAL A 224 -4.25 1.00 -6.54
N ASN A 225 -2.95 0.81 -6.81
CA ASN A 225 -1.97 0.23 -5.89
C ASN A 225 -0.69 1.07 -5.93
N SER A 226 -0.66 2.18 -5.20
CA SER A 226 0.41 3.18 -5.28
C SER A 226 0.62 3.89 -3.94
N GLY A 227 1.88 3.97 -3.52
CA GLY A 227 2.29 4.84 -2.40
C GLY A 227 2.38 6.33 -2.76
N GLY A 228 2.16 6.66 -4.05
CA GLY A 228 2.27 8.02 -4.57
C GLY A 228 3.57 8.28 -5.34
N GLY A 229 4.03 9.52 -5.32
CA GLY A 229 5.21 10.00 -6.05
C GLY A 229 5.08 11.45 -6.46
N SER A 230 5.33 11.78 -7.73
CA SER A 230 5.29 13.13 -8.27
C SER A 230 3.93 13.80 -8.09
N ALA A 231 3.91 14.93 -7.39
CA ALA A 231 2.70 15.74 -7.22
C ALA A 231 2.19 16.27 -8.57
N LEU A 232 3.09 16.74 -9.43
CA LEU A 232 2.74 17.22 -10.77
C LEU A 232 2.07 16.12 -11.61
N ALA A 233 2.66 14.93 -11.65
CA ALA A 233 2.07 13.81 -12.40
C ALA A 233 0.69 13.41 -11.83
N SER A 234 0.55 13.42 -10.50
CA SER A 234 -0.74 13.13 -9.84
C SER A 234 -1.81 14.15 -10.20
N GLU A 235 -1.47 15.43 -10.22
CA GLU A 235 -2.39 16.50 -10.62
C GLU A 235 -2.80 16.39 -12.09
N VAL A 236 -1.84 16.14 -13.01
CA VAL A 236 -2.15 15.96 -14.43
C VAL A 236 -3.11 14.79 -14.64
N ILE A 237 -2.83 13.64 -14.01
CA ILE A 237 -3.73 12.47 -14.07
C ILE A 237 -5.12 12.81 -13.51
N TYR A 238 -5.18 13.45 -12.33
CA TYR A 238 -6.44 13.85 -11.71
C TYR A 238 -7.26 14.76 -12.63
N GLN A 239 -6.63 15.79 -13.20
CA GLN A 239 -7.32 16.74 -14.08
C GLN A 239 -7.88 16.06 -15.33
N GLU A 240 -7.11 15.21 -15.98
CA GLU A 240 -7.56 14.51 -17.18
C GLU A 240 -8.70 13.51 -16.89
N LEU A 241 -8.60 12.76 -15.79
CA LEU A 241 -9.66 11.85 -15.38
C LEU A 241 -10.97 12.60 -15.03
N THR A 242 -10.88 13.78 -14.42
CA THR A 242 -12.08 14.57 -14.06
C THR A 242 -12.78 15.21 -15.25
N LYS A 243 -12.13 15.31 -16.42
CA LYS A 243 -12.76 15.80 -17.66
C LYS A 243 -13.63 14.75 -18.35
N LEU A 244 -13.49 13.48 -17.96
CA LEU A 244 -14.23 12.39 -18.60
C LEU A 244 -15.72 12.46 -18.24
N ASN A 245 -16.57 12.41 -19.27
CA ASN A 245 -18.03 12.37 -19.12
C ASN A 245 -18.54 10.93 -18.92
N ILE A 246 -17.86 10.15 -18.08
CA ILE A 246 -18.22 8.78 -17.76
C ILE A 246 -17.94 8.50 -16.28
N PRO A 247 -18.75 7.72 -15.58
CA PRO A 247 -18.52 7.39 -14.18
C PRO A 247 -17.18 6.66 -13.96
N ILE A 248 -16.41 7.14 -12.98
CA ILE A 248 -15.18 6.50 -12.53
C ILE A 248 -15.38 6.01 -11.09
N TYR A 249 -15.18 4.71 -10.87
CA TYR A 249 -15.16 4.12 -9.54
C TYR A 249 -13.73 3.72 -9.20
N VAL A 250 -13.24 4.19 -8.07
CA VAL A 250 -11.89 3.83 -7.61
C VAL A 250 -11.96 2.62 -6.70
N SER A 251 -11.11 1.64 -6.98
CA SER A 251 -10.89 0.47 -6.14
C SER A 251 -9.44 0.44 -5.69
N MET A 252 -9.22 0.72 -4.39
CA MET A 252 -7.89 0.70 -3.79
C MET A 252 -7.48 -0.73 -3.46
N SER A 253 -6.21 -1.06 -3.71
CA SER A 253 -5.60 -2.35 -3.35
C SER A 253 -4.90 -2.26 -1.97
N ASP A 254 -3.65 -2.71 -1.89
CA ASP A 254 -2.89 -2.71 -0.64
C ASP A 254 -2.56 -1.30 -0.17
N THR A 255 -2.21 -0.42 -1.12
CA THR A 255 -1.87 0.97 -0.85
C THR A 255 -2.47 1.89 -1.90
N ALA A 256 -3.07 2.99 -1.44
CA ALA A 256 -3.44 4.12 -2.27
C ALA A 256 -3.24 5.40 -1.45
N ALA A 257 -1.99 5.85 -1.33
CA ALA A 257 -1.59 6.90 -0.42
C ALA A 257 -0.85 8.04 -1.16
N SER A 258 -0.84 9.24 -0.59
CA SER A 258 -0.17 10.40 -1.17
C SER A 258 -0.66 10.66 -2.61
N GLY A 259 0.22 10.66 -3.63
CA GLY A 259 -0.18 10.75 -5.04
C GLY A 259 -1.20 9.69 -5.48
N GLY A 260 -1.14 8.46 -4.92
CA GLY A 260 -2.13 7.42 -5.17
C GLY A 260 -3.52 7.77 -4.63
N TYR A 261 -3.58 8.43 -3.47
CA TYR A 261 -4.81 8.98 -2.94
C TYR A 261 -5.28 10.19 -3.76
N TYR A 262 -4.33 11.03 -4.21
CA TYR A 262 -4.60 12.20 -5.04
C TYR A 262 -5.36 11.83 -6.32
N ILE A 263 -4.82 10.91 -7.12
CA ILE A 263 -5.48 10.46 -8.37
C ILE A 263 -6.83 9.78 -8.10
N SER A 264 -6.98 9.16 -6.93
CA SER A 264 -8.25 8.54 -6.50
C SER A 264 -9.38 9.57 -6.31
N MET A 265 -9.04 10.83 -6.08
CA MET A 265 -10.04 11.91 -5.92
C MET A 265 -10.78 12.26 -7.21
N ALA A 266 -10.32 11.77 -8.35
CA ALA A 266 -11.06 11.86 -9.62
C ALA A 266 -12.29 10.93 -9.68
N GLY A 267 -12.37 9.95 -8.78
CA GLY A 267 -13.47 8.99 -8.75
C GLY A 267 -14.79 9.54 -8.23
N ASN A 268 -15.91 9.16 -8.85
CA ASN A 268 -17.24 9.43 -8.34
C ASN A 268 -17.52 8.71 -7.01
N LYS A 269 -16.91 7.52 -6.85
CA LYS A 269 -16.90 6.73 -5.62
C LYS A 269 -15.52 6.09 -5.41
N VAL A 270 -15.12 5.99 -4.17
CA VAL A 270 -13.82 5.46 -3.76
C VAL A 270 -14.02 4.35 -2.75
N PHE A 271 -13.53 3.16 -3.07
CA PHE A 271 -13.62 1.97 -2.22
C PHE A 271 -12.22 1.46 -1.86
N ALA A 272 -12.10 0.97 -0.64
CA ALA A 272 -10.86 0.39 -0.12
C ALA A 272 -11.13 -0.99 0.50
N ASN A 273 -10.11 -1.82 0.66
CA ASN A 273 -10.18 -2.96 1.58
C ASN A 273 -9.95 -2.49 3.02
N ASN A 274 -10.38 -3.25 4.00
CA ASN A 274 -10.20 -2.91 5.41
C ASN A 274 -8.75 -2.57 5.78
N ALA A 275 -7.80 -3.31 5.22
CA ALA A 275 -6.37 -3.19 5.50
C ALA A 275 -5.60 -2.31 4.50
N THR A 276 -6.27 -1.69 3.53
CA THR A 276 -5.65 -0.75 2.60
C THR A 276 -4.99 0.40 3.37
N ILE A 277 -3.75 0.72 3.07
CA ILE A 277 -3.08 1.94 3.56
C ILE A 277 -3.44 3.09 2.61
N THR A 278 -4.05 4.15 3.15
CA THR A 278 -4.48 5.30 2.35
C THR A 278 -4.24 6.63 3.07
N GLY A 279 -4.71 7.75 2.50
CA GLY A 279 -4.46 9.09 3.03
C GLY A 279 -3.06 9.58 2.68
N SER A 280 -2.21 9.80 3.67
CA SER A 280 -0.89 10.43 3.52
C SER A 280 -0.95 11.76 2.77
N ILE A 281 -2.01 12.56 3.07
CA ILE A 281 -2.25 13.89 2.48
C ILE A 281 -1.20 14.84 3.03
N GLY A 282 -0.14 15.06 2.28
CA GLY A 282 1.01 15.87 2.67
C GLY A 282 2.05 15.90 1.56
N VAL A 283 3.01 16.79 1.67
CA VAL A 283 4.07 16.99 0.66
C VAL A 283 5.44 16.84 1.31
N VAL A 284 6.35 16.20 0.60
CA VAL A 284 7.75 16.08 1.01
C VAL A 284 8.67 16.26 -0.19
N SER A 285 9.78 16.92 0.03
CA SER A 285 10.89 17.04 -0.92
C SER A 285 12.17 16.57 -0.24
N MET A 286 12.92 15.74 -0.94
CA MET A 286 14.23 15.27 -0.50
C MET A 286 15.29 15.71 -1.49
N ILE A 287 16.30 16.42 -1.01
CA ILE A 287 17.36 17.02 -1.84
C ILE A 287 18.70 16.55 -1.29
N PRO A 288 19.37 15.61 -1.98
CA PRO A 288 20.71 15.18 -1.60
C PRO A 288 21.73 16.28 -1.86
N LYS A 289 22.59 16.55 -0.89
CA LYS A 289 23.69 17.53 -0.95
C LYS A 289 25.01 16.84 -0.66
N PHE A 290 26.01 17.05 -1.49
CA PHE A 290 27.28 16.35 -1.48
C PHE A 290 28.48 17.28 -1.12
N TYR A 291 28.23 18.49 -0.62
CA TYR A 291 29.29 19.45 -0.35
C TYR A 291 30.31 18.96 0.71
N ASN A 292 29.88 18.21 1.73
CA ASN A 292 30.78 17.60 2.68
C ASN A 292 31.55 16.39 2.10
N ALA A 293 30.99 15.70 1.12
CA ALA A 293 31.68 14.62 0.44
C ALA A 293 32.84 15.15 -0.41
N GLN A 294 32.71 16.33 -0.99
CA GLN A 294 33.77 16.99 -1.74
C GLN A 294 35.02 17.14 -0.88
N GLU A 295 34.88 17.70 0.32
CA GLU A 295 35.98 17.89 1.25
C GLU A 295 36.65 16.55 1.62
N LYS A 296 35.83 15.53 1.93
CA LYS A 296 36.34 14.21 2.30
C LYS A 296 37.11 13.48 1.19
N PHE A 297 36.73 13.69 -0.05
CA PHE A 297 37.31 12.99 -1.21
C PHE A 297 38.26 13.88 -2.02
N GLY A 298 38.55 15.11 -1.58
CA GLY A 298 39.44 16.04 -2.26
C GLY A 298 38.91 16.52 -3.60
N VAL A 299 37.59 16.53 -3.80
CA VAL A 299 36.92 17.07 -4.97
C VAL A 299 36.50 18.51 -4.68
N HIS A 300 36.70 19.40 -5.63
CA HIS A 300 36.33 20.81 -5.46
C HIS A 300 35.40 21.24 -6.58
N SER A 301 34.30 21.93 -6.24
CA SER A 301 33.42 22.58 -7.22
C SER A 301 33.57 24.10 -7.14
N ASN A 302 33.50 24.77 -8.28
CA ASN A 302 33.39 26.22 -8.37
C ASN A 302 32.14 26.54 -9.19
N SER A 303 31.32 27.46 -8.69
CA SER A 303 30.09 27.86 -9.36
C SER A 303 30.11 29.36 -9.70
N ILE A 304 29.46 29.72 -10.78
CA ILE A 304 29.14 31.10 -11.12
C ILE A 304 27.64 31.19 -11.28
N SER A 305 27.02 32.05 -10.47
CA SER A 305 25.59 32.18 -10.36
C SER A 305 25.08 33.52 -10.82
N LYS A 306 23.96 33.58 -11.54
CA LYS A 306 23.21 34.78 -11.85
C LYS A 306 21.71 34.54 -11.57
N GLY A 307 21.20 35.24 -10.58
CA GLY A 307 19.85 35.06 -10.07
C GLY A 307 19.84 34.52 -8.63
N LYS A 308 18.90 35.00 -7.82
CA LYS A 308 18.85 34.75 -6.36
C LYS A 308 18.78 33.26 -5.99
N TYR A 309 18.14 32.46 -6.80
CA TYR A 309 17.88 31.03 -6.55
C TYR A 309 18.51 30.12 -7.62
N SER A 310 19.51 30.62 -8.35
CA SER A 310 20.13 29.88 -9.47
C SER A 310 20.88 28.62 -9.02
N ASP A 311 21.24 28.56 -7.73
CA ASP A 311 21.96 27.47 -7.07
C ASP A 311 21.06 26.51 -6.26
N ILE A 312 19.74 26.71 -6.30
CA ILE A 312 18.79 25.92 -5.49
C ILE A 312 18.92 24.42 -5.73
N ASN A 313 19.21 24.03 -6.98
CA ASN A 313 19.39 22.64 -7.38
C ASN A 313 20.87 22.20 -7.43
N ASP A 314 21.81 23.05 -7.03
CA ASP A 314 23.22 22.65 -6.96
C ASP A 314 23.41 21.67 -5.81
N SER A 315 23.70 20.41 -6.15
CA SER A 315 23.95 19.34 -5.17
C SER A 315 25.26 19.49 -4.40
N PHE A 316 26.15 20.37 -4.87
CA PHE A 316 27.48 20.60 -4.28
C PHE A 316 27.57 21.90 -3.46
N ALA A 317 26.46 22.59 -3.30
CA ALA A 317 26.32 23.72 -2.41
C ALA A 317 25.29 23.43 -1.30
N PRO A 318 25.48 23.95 -0.07
CA PRO A 318 24.47 23.85 0.99
C PRO A 318 23.20 24.59 0.56
N LEU A 319 22.04 24.11 1.02
CA LEU A 319 20.79 24.80 0.80
C LEU A 319 20.69 26.02 1.75
N SER A 320 20.63 27.23 1.19
CA SER A 320 20.43 28.44 1.98
C SER A 320 19.05 28.45 2.65
N GLN A 321 18.92 29.21 3.75
CA GLN A 321 17.62 29.37 4.43
C GLN A 321 16.58 29.97 3.47
N GLU A 322 16.97 30.98 2.69
CA GLU A 322 16.08 31.61 1.71
C GLU A 322 15.61 30.64 0.61
N SER A 323 16.49 29.76 0.13
CA SER A 323 16.16 28.71 -0.81
C SER A 323 15.22 27.67 -0.17
N ARG A 324 15.47 27.31 1.08
CA ARG A 324 14.57 26.44 1.85
C ARG A 324 13.17 27.06 2.01
N ASP A 325 13.11 28.35 2.37
CA ASP A 325 11.84 29.08 2.52
C ASP A 325 11.08 29.12 1.19
N LYS A 326 11.77 29.31 0.07
CA LYS A 326 11.16 29.31 -1.27
C LYS A 326 10.60 27.94 -1.64
N ILE A 327 11.33 26.86 -1.35
CA ILE A 327 10.84 25.48 -1.53
C ILE A 327 9.63 25.25 -0.63
N THR A 328 9.68 25.63 0.64
CA THR A 328 8.58 25.48 1.59
C THR A 328 7.33 26.20 1.12
N GLN A 329 7.47 27.43 0.60
CA GLN A 329 6.36 28.17 0.02
C GLN A 329 5.70 27.40 -1.13
N SER A 330 6.46 26.92 -2.10
CA SER A 330 5.94 26.15 -3.22
C SER A 330 5.27 24.84 -2.78
N MET A 331 5.86 24.18 -1.78
CA MET A 331 5.26 22.97 -1.22
C MET A 331 3.96 23.25 -0.47
N GLN A 332 3.83 24.41 0.18
CA GLN A 332 2.58 24.84 0.83
C GLN A 332 1.46 25.05 -0.20
N GLU A 333 1.79 25.61 -1.36
CA GLU A 333 0.85 25.77 -2.48
C GLU A 333 0.38 24.38 -2.98
N THR A 334 1.32 23.45 -3.20
CA THR A 334 1.02 22.06 -3.59
C THR A 334 0.17 21.33 -2.53
N TYR A 335 0.47 21.53 -1.25
CA TYR A 335 -0.32 20.94 -0.16
C TYR A 335 -1.75 21.49 -0.12
N SER A 336 -1.90 22.79 -0.29
CA SER A 336 -3.20 23.46 -0.35
C SER A 336 -4.02 22.95 -1.55
N GLU A 337 -3.38 22.77 -2.70
CA GLU A 337 -4.02 22.20 -3.88
C GLU A 337 -4.48 20.76 -3.60
N PHE A 338 -3.63 19.91 -3.03
CA PHE A 338 -4.00 18.54 -2.68
C PHE A 338 -5.22 18.51 -1.75
N LYS A 339 -5.21 19.32 -0.67
CA LYS A 339 -6.36 19.43 0.24
C LYS A 339 -7.63 19.89 -0.48
N SER A 340 -7.52 20.84 -1.39
CA SER A 340 -8.65 21.31 -2.19
C SER A 340 -9.26 20.19 -3.04
N ARG A 341 -8.44 19.34 -3.68
CA ARG A 341 -8.93 18.17 -4.44
C ARG A 341 -9.68 17.19 -3.54
N VAL A 342 -9.12 16.90 -2.36
CA VAL A 342 -9.74 16.02 -1.37
C VAL A 342 -11.03 16.63 -0.84
N SER A 343 -11.01 17.87 -0.40
CA SER A 343 -12.18 18.62 0.11
C SER A 343 -13.33 18.57 -0.88
N LYS A 344 -13.06 18.87 -2.16
CA LYS A 344 -14.04 18.83 -3.24
C LYS A 344 -14.60 17.42 -3.47
N SER A 345 -13.74 16.42 -3.57
CA SER A 345 -14.14 15.04 -3.84
C SER A 345 -14.90 14.42 -2.67
N ARG A 346 -14.41 14.63 -1.45
CA ARG A 346 -14.94 13.99 -0.23
C ARG A 346 -16.01 14.82 0.47
N LYS A 347 -16.23 16.06 0.04
CA LYS A 347 -17.15 17.04 0.66
C LYS A 347 -16.85 17.25 2.15
N ILE A 348 -15.57 17.34 2.49
CA ILE A 348 -15.07 17.63 3.83
C ILE A 348 -14.53 19.06 3.79
N ASP A 349 -14.92 19.90 4.75
CA ASP A 349 -14.36 21.24 4.86
C ASP A 349 -12.85 21.20 5.18
N GLU A 350 -12.09 22.21 4.74
CA GLU A 350 -10.63 22.18 4.82
C GLU A 350 -10.09 22.19 6.26
N ASN A 351 -10.83 22.78 7.22
CA ASN A 351 -10.40 22.80 8.62
C ASN A 351 -10.54 21.41 9.25
N THR A 352 -11.65 20.73 8.98
CA THR A 352 -11.86 19.34 9.39
C THR A 352 -10.86 18.42 8.70
N LEU A 353 -10.61 18.64 7.39
CA LEU A 353 -9.65 17.83 6.62
C LEU A 353 -8.24 17.95 7.17
N GLU A 354 -7.82 19.11 7.69
CA GLU A 354 -6.50 19.28 8.29
C GLU A 354 -6.22 18.29 9.42
N ASN A 355 -7.24 17.91 10.20
CA ASN A 355 -7.11 16.89 11.24
C ASN A 355 -6.80 15.49 10.70
N TYR A 356 -7.20 15.21 9.45
CA TYR A 356 -7.01 13.92 8.78
C TYR A 356 -5.84 13.92 7.78
N ALA A 357 -5.35 15.09 7.44
CA ALA A 357 -4.22 15.35 6.56
C ALA A 357 -2.87 15.35 7.30
N GLN A 358 -1.99 16.29 7.02
CA GLN A 358 -0.65 16.42 7.61
C GLN A 358 0.25 15.18 7.40
N GLY A 359 0.00 14.41 6.35
CA GLY A 359 0.76 13.21 6.05
C GLY A 359 0.30 11.96 6.79
N LYS A 360 -0.76 12.03 7.63
CA LYS A 360 -1.31 10.87 8.34
C LYS A 360 -1.74 9.77 7.38
N ILE A 361 -1.42 8.54 7.75
CA ILE A 361 -1.87 7.35 7.03
C ILE A 361 -3.01 6.68 7.77
N TRP A 362 -3.94 6.11 7.03
CA TRP A 362 -5.17 5.51 7.54
C TRP A 362 -5.34 4.12 6.96
N LEU A 363 -5.87 3.19 7.75
CA LEU A 363 -6.39 1.95 7.20
C LEU A 363 -7.76 2.19 6.56
N GLY A 364 -8.15 1.35 5.60
CA GLY A 364 -9.38 1.55 4.82
C GLY A 364 -10.64 1.70 5.67
N ASP A 365 -10.78 0.92 6.73
CA ASP A 365 -11.92 1.03 7.66
C ASP A 365 -11.89 2.34 8.47
N GLU A 366 -10.72 2.79 8.91
CA GLU A 366 -10.54 4.09 9.55
C GLU A 366 -10.88 5.22 8.59
N ALA A 367 -10.36 5.13 7.35
CA ALA A 367 -10.63 6.09 6.28
C ALA A 367 -12.12 6.19 5.95
N LYS A 368 -12.87 5.07 5.99
CA LYS A 368 -14.31 5.08 5.84
C LYS A 368 -15.00 5.86 6.96
N ASN A 369 -14.60 5.64 8.20
CA ASN A 369 -15.20 6.29 9.37
C ASN A 369 -15.05 7.82 9.33
N ILE A 370 -13.93 8.31 8.80
CA ILE A 370 -13.65 9.75 8.61
C ILE A 370 -13.99 10.26 7.20
N LYS A 371 -14.71 9.46 6.39
CA LYS A 371 -15.20 9.78 5.04
C LYS A 371 -14.12 10.03 3.98
N LEU A 372 -12.90 9.59 4.20
CA LEU A 372 -11.85 9.63 3.17
C LEU A 372 -12.07 8.61 2.04
N VAL A 373 -12.86 7.58 2.29
CA VAL A 373 -13.39 6.65 1.28
C VAL A 373 -14.89 6.46 1.45
N ASP A 374 -15.60 6.00 0.40
CA ASP A 374 -17.05 5.80 0.42
C ASP A 374 -17.45 4.48 1.06
N GLY A 375 -16.62 3.47 0.93
CA GLY A 375 -16.94 2.13 1.41
C GLY A 375 -15.77 1.19 1.42
N ILE A 376 -16.05 0.02 2.01
CA ILE A 376 -15.17 -1.15 2.00
C ILE A 376 -15.73 -2.13 0.98
N ALA A 377 -14.86 -2.67 0.08
CA ALA A 377 -15.22 -3.62 -0.97
C ALA A 377 -14.14 -4.69 -1.14
#